data_4ff0ada4ecb535045c2eb9856721509c
#
_entry.id   4ff0ada4ecb535045c2eb9856721509c
#
_cell.length_a   1.000
_cell.length_b   1.000
_cell.length_c   1.000
_cell.angle_alpha   90.00
_cell.angle_beta   90.00
_cell.angle_gamma   90.00
#
_symmetry.space_group_name_H-M   'P 1'
#
loop_
_entity.id
_entity.type
_entity.pdbx_description
1 polymer ?
#
loop_
_entity_poly.entity_id
_entity_poly.type
_entity_poly.pdbx_seq_one_letter_code
_entity_poly.pdbx_strand_id
1 'polypeptide(L)'
;MKIIGIDPGLNGAIAVLQDNKVKEIFDVPVMPEGKKNKRQLNSAQLVKLLKDIISDNEEIVVIVENVSAMPGQGVTSMFNFGQTFGAIKGICAALG
;
A
#
# COMPACT_ATOMS: atom_id res chain seq x y z
N MET A 1 -1.41 3.23 -20.53
CA MET A 1 -2.00 2.75 -19.27
C MET A 1 -0.94 2.64 -18.18
N LYS A 2 -1.29 3.07 -17.00
CA LYS A 2 -0.42 2.99 -15.83
C LYS A 2 -0.93 1.92 -14.87
N ILE A 3 -0.05 1.08 -14.37
CA ILE A 3 -0.40 0.03 -13.41
C ILE A 3 0.35 0.31 -12.13
N ILE A 4 -0.37 0.30 -11.01
CA ILE A 4 0.22 0.47 -9.69
C ILE A 4 0.05 -0.84 -8.94
N GLY A 5 1.16 -1.49 -8.62
CA GLY A 5 1.17 -2.71 -7.82
C GLY A 5 1.54 -2.39 -6.39
N ILE A 6 0.77 -2.90 -5.43
CA ILE A 6 1.01 -2.63 -4.01
C ILE A 6 1.13 -3.94 -3.24
N ASP A 7 2.28 -4.11 -2.58
CA ASP A 7 2.45 -5.12 -1.55
C ASP A 7 2.05 -4.47 -0.22
N PRO A 8 0.97 -4.93 0.42
CA PRO A 8 0.38 -4.19 1.56
C PRO A 8 1.09 -4.35 2.90
N GLY A 9 2.24 -5.04 2.96
CA GLY A 9 3.01 -5.14 4.19
C GLY A 9 3.69 -3.83 4.57
N LEU A 10 4.05 -3.66 5.84
CA LEU A 10 4.79 -2.47 6.29
C LEU A 10 6.21 -2.41 5.74
N ASN A 11 6.74 -3.57 5.31
CA ASN A 11 8.01 -3.65 4.59
C ASN A 11 7.79 -3.85 3.09
N GLY A 12 6.57 -3.58 2.63
CA GLY A 12 6.22 -3.77 1.25
C GLY A 12 6.62 -2.60 0.36
N ALA A 13 6.19 -2.67 -0.88
CA ALA A 13 6.57 -1.69 -1.89
C ALA A 13 5.40 -1.34 -2.78
N ILE A 14 5.50 -0.19 -3.40
CA ILE A 14 4.57 0.30 -4.41
C ILE A 14 5.35 0.44 -5.70
N ALA A 15 4.96 -0.31 -6.72
CA ALA A 15 5.60 -0.26 -8.03
C ALA A 15 4.68 0.42 -9.03
N VAL A 16 5.22 1.36 -9.79
CA VAL A 16 4.51 2.03 -10.87
C VAL A 16 5.04 1.53 -12.19
N LEU A 17 4.17 0.91 -12.98
CA LEU A 17 4.51 0.43 -14.31
C LEU A 17 3.80 1.28 -15.35
N GLN A 18 4.50 1.58 -16.41
CA GLN A 18 3.95 2.29 -17.54
C GLN A 18 4.42 1.62 -18.83
N ASP A 19 3.46 1.25 -19.69
CA ASP A 19 3.75 0.58 -20.96
C ASP A 19 4.62 -0.68 -20.76
N ASN A 20 4.30 -1.47 -19.75
CA ASN A 20 4.96 -2.72 -19.37
C ASN A 20 6.39 -2.55 -18.86
N LYS A 21 6.77 -1.35 -18.46
CA LYS A 21 8.08 -1.10 -17.87
C LYS A 21 7.94 -0.51 -16.48
N VAL A 22 8.80 -0.94 -15.57
CA VAL A 22 8.85 -0.38 -14.22
C VAL A 22 9.39 1.05 -14.32
N LYS A 23 8.56 2.01 -13.91
CA LYS A 23 8.92 3.43 -13.95
C LYS A 23 9.49 3.90 -12.62
N GLU A 24 8.84 3.51 -11.51
CA GLU A 24 9.23 3.92 -10.18
C GLU A 24 8.87 2.84 -9.17
N ILE A 25 9.64 2.78 -8.07
CA ILE A 25 9.36 1.91 -6.93
C ILE A 25 9.49 2.74 -5.67
N PHE A 26 8.51 2.65 -4.79
CA PHE A 26 8.48 3.33 -3.51
C PHE A 26 8.28 2.34 -2.39
N ASP A 27 8.83 2.63 -1.22
CA ASP A 27 8.48 1.88 -0.01
C ASP A 27 7.09 2.29 0.45
N VAL A 28 6.36 1.36 1.07
CA VAL A 28 5.09 1.67 1.71
C VAL A 28 5.36 2.67 2.85
N PRO A 29 4.69 3.84 2.86
CA PRO A 29 4.94 4.83 3.91
C PRO A 29 4.52 4.31 5.28
N VAL A 30 5.39 4.46 6.27
CA VAL A 30 5.12 4.03 7.64
C VAL A 30 5.45 5.15 8.62
N MET A 31 4.88 5.06 9.80
CA MET A 31 5.14 6.01 10.88
C MET A 31 5.18 5.26 12.22
N PRO A 32 5.83 5.84 13.25
CA PRO A 32 5.83 5.22 14.57
C PRO A 32 4.41 5.06 15.13
N GLU A 33 4.18 3.97 15.83
CA GLU A 33 2.91 3.71 16.51
C GLU A 33 3.10 3.81 18.00
N GLY A 34 3.36 5.00 18.53
CA GLY A 34 3.36 5.29 19.95
C GLY A 34 4.28 4.47 20.87
N LYS A 35 4.65 3.27 20.50
CA LYS A 35 5.50 2.38 21.28
C LYS A 35 6.80 2.10 20.56
N LYS A 36 7.83 1.80 21.35
CA LYS A 36 9.17 1.52 20.86
C LYS A 36 9.16 0.42 19.80
N ASN A 37 9.78 0.68 18.66
CA ASN A 37 9.98 -0.27 17.55
C ASN A 37 8.69 -0.73 16.86
N LYS A 38 7.55 -0.11 17.12
CA LYS A 38 6.32 -0.40 16.42
C LYS A 38 6.06 0.63 15.34
N ARG A 39 5.52 0.18 14.22
CA ARG A 39 5.22 1.02 13.06
C ARG A 39 3.80 0.77 12.60
N GLN A 40 3.22 1.75 11.97
CA GLN A 40 1.93 1.63 11.32
C GLN A 40 1.97 2.30 9.97
N LEU A 41 0.99 2.00 9.13
CA LEU A 41 0.85 2.67 7.83
C LEU A 41 0.64 4.17 8.04
N ASN A 42 1.39 4.97 7.31
CA ASN A 42 1.15 6.41 7.24
C ASN A 42 0.14 6.67 6.12
N SER A 43 -1.16 6.61 6.47
CA SER A 43 -2.24 6.74 5.51
C SER A 43 -2.24 8.08 4.79
N ALA A 44 -1.97 9.17 5.52
CA ALA A 44 -1.93 10.49 4.93
C ALA A 44 -0.84 10.61 3.86
N GLN A 45 0.33 10.08 4.14
CA GLN A 45 1.43 10.11 3.19
C GLN A 45 1.17 9.19 2.00
N LEU A 46 0.51 8.05 2.22
CA LEU A 46 0.12 7.16 1.12
C LEU A 46 -0.87 7.86 0.19
N VAL A 47 -1.86 8.55 0.73
CA VAL A 47 -2.81 9.31 -0.10
C VAL A 47 -2.08 10.35 -0.94
N LYS A 48 -1.16 11.08 -0.33
CA LYS A 48 -0.38 12.11 -1.04
C LYS A 48 0.47 11.50 -2.15
N LEU A 49 1.15 10.39 -1.87
CA LEU A 49 1.95 9.68 -2.85
C LEU A 49 1.11 9.19 -4.03
N LEU A 50 -0.02 8.57 -3.75
CA LEU A 50 -0.91 8.06 -4.81
C LEU A 50 -1.50 9.20 -5.63
N LYS A 51 -1.85 10.33 -5.02
CA LYS A 51 -2.35 11.49 -5.75
C LYS A 51 -1.30 12.02 -6.71
N ASP A 52 -0.04 12.06 -6.30
CA ASP A 52 1.05 12.49 -7.16
C ASP A 52 1.23 11.56 -8.36
N ILE A 53 1.10 10.24 -8.13
CA ILE A 53 1.20 9.25 -9.20
C ILE A 53 0.02 9.37 -10.17
N ILE A 54 -1.18 9.69 -9.67
CA ILE A 54 -2.43 9.73 -10.43
C ILE A 54 -2.66 11.11 -11.08
N SER A 55 -1.71 11.99 -11.04
CA SER A 55 -1.88 13.38 -11.44
C SER A 55 -2.31 13.60 -12.90
N ASP A 56 -2.17 12.60 -13.77
CA ASP A 56 -2.55 12.68 -15.18
C ASP A 56 -3.93 12.07 -15.41
N ASN A 57 -4.62 12.50 -16.48
CA ASN A 57 -5.90 11.91 -16.90
C ASN A 57 -5.72 10.56 -17.60
N GLU A 58 -4.76 9.78 -17.15
CA GLU A 58 -4.39 8.52 -17.74
C GLU A 58 -5.19 7.39 -17.08
N GLU A 59 -5.49 6.36 -17.86
CA GLU A 59 -6.13 5.17 -17.31
C GLU A 59 -5.19 4.47 -16.35
N ILE A 60 -5.66 4.20 -15.12
CA ILE A 60 -4.86 3.62 -14.06
C ILE A 60 -5.56 2.37 -13.52
N VAL A 61 -4.79 1.30 -13.38
CA VAL A 61 -5.23 0.07 -12.73
C VAL A 61 -4.35 -0.15 -11.51
N VAL A 62 -4.98 -0.35 -10.35
CA VAL A 62 -4.27 -0.64 -9.11
C VAL A 62 -4.47 -2.10 -8.75
N ILE A 63 -3.36 -2.80 -8.55
CA ILE A 63 -3.37 -4.21 -8.14
C ILE A 63 -2.79 -4.28 -6.73
N VAL A 64 -3.59 -4.74 -5.78
CA VAL A 64 -3.15 -4.96 -4.40
C VAL A 64 -3.02 -6.44 -4.17
N GLU A 65 -1.86 -6.88 -3.67
CA GLU A 65 -1.65 -8.28 -3.36
C GLU A 65 -2.68 -8.77 -2.36
N ASN A 66 -3.36 -9.86 -2.69
CA ASN A 66 -4.34 -10.46 -1.81
C ASN A 66 -3.63 -11.41 -0.85
N VAL A 67 -3.70 -11.11 0.44
CA VAL A 67 -3.03 -11.90 1.46
C VAL A 67 -4.03 -12.45 2.45
N SER A 68 -3.73 -13.64 2.95
CA SER A 68 -4.55 -14.35 3.93
C SER A 68 -3.75 -14.59 5.20
N ALA A 69 -4.45 -14.77 6.32
CA ALA A 69 -3.81 -15.18 7.55
C ALA A 69 -3.13 -16.53 7.36
N MET A 70 -1.92 -16.67 7.87
CA MET A 70 -1.14 -17.89 7.75
C MET A 70 -1.17 -18.68 9.06
N PRO A 71 -1.23 -20.01 9.03
CA PRO A 71 -1.09 -20.82 10.24
C PRO A 71 0.21 -20.49 10.97
N GLY A 72 0.14 -20.40 12.29
CA GLY A 72 1.30 -20.08 13.12
C GLY A 72 1.60 -18.60 13.28
N GLN A 73 0.89 -17.74 12.58
CA GLN A 73 1.02 -16.29 12.72
C GLN A 73 0.33 -15.83 13.99
N GLY A 74 0.94 -14.90 14.73
CA GLY A 74 0.34 -14.36 15.97
C GLY A 74 -0.93 -13.57 15.70
N VAL A 75 -1.86 -13.60 16.65
CA VAL A 75 -3.14 -12.90 16.52
C VAL A 75 -2.94 -11.39 16.32
N THR A 76 -2.04 -10.78 17.11
CA THR A 76 -1.76 -9.35 17.00
C THR A 76 -1.18 -9.00 15.64
N SER A 77 -0.27 -9.84 15.12
CA SER A 77 0.31 -9.62 13.80
C SER A 77 -0.73 -9.71 12.70
N MET A 78 -1.62 -10.69 12.78
CA MET A 78 -2.71 -10.83 11.80
C MET A 78 -3.66 -9.65 11.84
N PHE A 79 -3.99 -9.18 13.03
CA PHE A 79 -4.86 -8.02 13.19
C PHE A 79 -4.24 -6.77 12.59
N ASN A 80 -2.98 -6.50 12.92
CA ASN A 80 -2.28 -5.32 12.41
C ASN A 80 -2.12 -5.38 10.90
N PHE A 81 -1.83 -6.55 10.36
CA PHE A 81 -1.73 -6.73 8.91
C PHE A 81 -3.08 -6.47 8.23
N GLY A 82 -4.16 -6.99 8.82
CA GLY A 82 -5.51 -6.77 8.30
C GLY A 82 -5.91 -5.31 8.29
N GLN A 83 -5.53 -4.54 9.34
CA GLN A 83 -5.77 -3.10 9.38
C GLN A 83 -5.05 -2.38 8.23
N THR A 84 -3.79 -2.70 8.03
CA THR A 84 -2.99 -2.10 6.96
C THR A 84 -3.56 -2.42 5.59
N PHE A 85 -3.88 -3.67 5.35
CA PHE A 85 -4.45 -4.13 4.09
C PHE A 85 -5.79 -3.44 3.82
N GLY A 86 -6.66 -3.39 4.83
CA GLY A 86 -7.96 -2.73 4.72
C GLY A 86 -7.83 -1.24 4.46
N ALA A 87 -6.90 -0.56 5.13
CA ALA A 87 -6.65 0.86 4.92
C ALA A 87 -6.19 1.14 3.48
N ILE A 88 -5.27 0.34 2.96
CA ILE A 88 -4.78 0.50 1.59
C ILE A 88 -5.92 0.30 0.59
N LYS A 89 -6.73 -0.74 0.76
CA LYS A 89 -7.87 -0.98 -0.12
C LYS A 89 -8.88 0.17 -0.08
N GLY A 90 -9.16 0.68 1.13
CA GLY A 90 -10.08 1.80 1.31
C GLY A 90 -9.57 3.07 0.65
N ILE A 91 -8.29 3.38 0.78
CA ILE A 91 -7.68 4.55 0.15
C ILE A 91 -7.76 4.43 -1.38
N CYS A 92 -7.42 3.28 -1.94
CA CYS A 92 -7.50 3.08 -3.38
C CYS A 92 -8.94 3.23 -3.89
N ALA A 93 -9.92 2.70 -3.17
CA ALA A 93 -11.32 2.84 -3.53
C ALA A 93 -11.77 4.29 -3.47
N ALA A 94 -11.33 5.06 -2.48
CA ALA A 94 -11.69 6.46 -2.31
C ALA A 94 -11.11 7.35 -3.41
N LEU A 95 -9.94 7.01 -3.90
CA LEU A 95 -9.29 7.79 -4.95
C LEU A 95 -9.80 7.44 -6.36
N GLY A 96 -10.55 6.37 -6.46
CA GLY A 96 -11.07 5.91 -7.75
C GLY A 96 -10.11 4.97 -8.41
#